data_262ebc7ee57ee0ccde161d5cf8527352
#
_entry.id   262ebc7ee57ee0ccde161d5cf8527352
#
_cell.length_a   1.000
_cell.length_b   1.000
_cell.length_c   1.000
_cell.angle_alpha   90.00
_cell.angle_beta   90.00
_cell.angle_gamma   90.00
#
_symmetry.space_group_name_H-M   'P 1'
#
loop_
_entity.id
_entity.type
_entity.pdbx_description
1 polymer ?
#
loop_
_entity_poly.entity_id
_entity_poly.type
_entity_poly.pdbx_seq_one_letter_code
_entity_poly.pdbx_strand_id
1 'polypeptide(L)'
;MRKYRFFLAFVAIALFLISACTTERFGAVYPPRPNASPSPPVTDPTPSRIVMHVAVTAGALSAALEDAIPRDGQGDFALLGGQRHYTWERGPLSLSFDQGRLVIDTKVLAHVDVKVTTADLPFSLHVVTEPVINTEYAMKLQSNDVKVTSDDRRLKFAETAAGALNLIATQIQAQVKSFAYDLKPSLSDAYARVAKPIDVPVGDAHGCASLKVLGVEAGPTVVADGIEKDLAIVVAPSITIPCAEQGDPTPLPPLSNVATVQPGPFTVTVPVAASYAELTKAMSTLMFTNGKYFFAPEYPDLYMENPELYESEGLVVLKLHIAGPIHKFGIDADLNGDLFLSGHIAVIDNELSIPDLEPTIETKNFFLSIKAAADSSTIRDQARSALRLDLSARLQSVKQKLSGDLTFKNDTACFKGDVDKIEVTGAYAHGTYVRVYVAVTAHANVRAPCAN
;
A
#
# COMPACT_ATOMS: atom_id res chain seq x y z
N MET A 1 77.97 -47.06 -22.71
CA MET A 1 77.11 -45.97 -23.27
C MET A 1 75.59 -46.22 -23.23
N ARG A 2 75.10 -47.45 -22.99
CA ARG A 2 73.63 -47.72 -22.98
C ARG A 2 72.90 -47.33 -21.68
N LYS A 3 73.61 -47.27 -20.54
CA LYS A 3 72.99 -46.92 -19.21
C LYS A 3 72.72 -45.42 -19.08
N TYR A 4 73.43 -44.55 -19.68
CA TYR A 4 73.20 -43.07 -19.59
C TYR A 4 72.01 -42.61 -20.44
N ARG A 5 71.67 -43.34 -21.52
CA ARG A 5 70.48 -43.00 -22.31
C ARG A 5 69.15 -43.29 -21.60
N PHE A 6 69.11 -44.29 -20.73
CA PHE A 6 67.94 -44.59 -19.91
C PHE A 6 67.76 -43.60 -18.78
N PHE A 7 68.83 -43.12 -18.15
CA PHE A 7 68.76 -42.13 -17.09
C PHE A 7 68.37 -40.77 -17.64
N LEU A 8 68.81 -40.35 -18.78
CA LEU A 8 68.38 -39.10 -19.42
C LEU A 8 66.93 -39.15 -19.91
N ALA A 9 66.42 -40.29 -20.36
CA ALA A 9 64.99 -40.45 -20.67
C ALA A 9 64.12 -40.40 -19.47
N PHE A 10 64.54 -40.98 -18.36
CA PHE A 10 63.80 -40.93 -17.11
C PHE A 10 63.78 -39.54 -16.50
N VAL A 11 64.84 -38.80 -16.52
CA VAL A 11 64.90 -37.38 -16.05
C VAL A 11 64.09 -36.49 -16.97
N ALA A 12 64.04 -36.69 -18.27
CA ALA A 12 63.24 -35.95 -19.23
C ALA A 12 61.70 -36.20 -18.99
N ILE A 13 61.31 -37.45 -18.71
CA ILE A 13 59.95 -37.83 -18.41
C ILE A 13 59.53 -37.25 -17.06
N ALA A 14 60.43 -37.28 -16.04
CA ALA A 14 60.14 -36.66 -14.74
C ALA A 14 60.01 -35.13 -14.81
N LEU A 15 60.86 -34.46 -15.64
CA LEU A 15 60.73 -33.03 -15.90
C LEU A 15 59.46 -32.68 -16.69
N PHE A 16 59.02 -33.55 -17.61
CA PHE A 16 57.75 -33.35 -18.33
C PHE A 16 56.53 -33.54 -17.42
N LEU A 17 56.58 -34.49 -16.48
CA LEU A 17 55.50 -34.70 -15.49
C LEU A 17 55.43 -33.54 -14.47
N ILE A 18 56.58 -32.97 -14.11
CA ILE A 18 56.59 -31.79 -13.20
C ILE A 18 56.09 -30.52 -13.94
N SER A 19 56.38 -30.40 -15.26
CA SER A 19 55.87 -29.26 -16.05
C SER A 19 54.35 -29.35 -16.34
N ALA A 20 53.79 -30.56 -16.39
CA ALA A 20 52.36 -30.76 -16.58
C ALA A 20 51.54 -30.43 -15.31
N CYS A 21 52.17 -30.39 -14.11
CA CYS A 21 51.50 -30.05 -12.86
C CYS A 21 51.47 -28.55 -12.55
N THR A 22 52.00 -27.66 -13.39
CA THR A 22 52.17 -26.24 -13.05
C THR A 22 51.18 -25.29 -13.75
N THR A 23 50.16 -25.78 -14.43
CA THR A 23 49.22 -24.90 -15.14
C THR A 23 47.76 -25.26 -15.03
N GLU A 24 47.34 -26.05 -14.08
CA GLU A 24 45.94 -26.03 -13.73
C GLU A 24 45.70 -24.83 -12.79
N ARG A 25 45.33 -23.73 -13.39
CA ARG A 25 44.66 -22.67 -12.67
C ARG A 25 43.30 -23.24 -12.21
N PHE A 26 43.26 -23.75 -10.98
CA PHE A 26 41.99 -23.95 -10.30
C PHE A 26 41.42 -22.56 -10.04
N GLY A 27 40.38 -22.23 -10.74
CA GLY A 27 39.75 -20.94 -10.57
C GLY A 27 38.79 -20.65 -11.67
N ALA A 28 37.82 -21.53 -11.87
CA ALA A 28 36.59 -21.00 -12.40
C ALA A 28 35.99 -20.12 -11.32
N VAL A 29 36.00 -18.82 -11.51
CA VAL A 29 35.23 -17.91 -10.68
C VAL A 29 33.77 -18.28 -10.92
N TYR A 30 33.17 -18.96 -9.96
CA TYR A 30 31.75 -19.25 -9.97
C TYR A 30 31.17 -18.74 -8.66
N PRO A 31 30.07 -18.03 -8.65
CA PRO A 31 29.25 -17.68 -9.83
C PRO A 31 29.94 -16.64 -10.72
N PRO A 32 29.53 -16.54 -12.00
CA PRO A 32 30.07 -15.54 -12.91
C PRO A 32 29.80 -14.13 -12.35
N ARG A 33 30.65 -13.18 -12.68
CA ARG A 33 30.52 -11.81 -12.27
C ARG A 33 29.22 -11.18 -12.84
N PRO A 34 28.66 -10.10 -12.24
CA PRO A 34 27.33 -9.57 -12.51
C PRO A 34 26.97 -9.27 -13.97
N ASN A 35 27.94 -9.14 -14.85
CA ASN A 35 27.72 -8.75 -16.25
C ASN A 35 27.54 -9.94 -17.20
N ALA A 36 27.51 -11.16 -16.71
CA ALA A 36 27.55 -12.34 -17.61
C ALA A 36 26.17 -12.67 -18.21
N SER A 37 25.09 -12.56 -17.46
CA SER A 37 23.73 -12.82 -17.95
C SER A 37 22.71 -12.18 -17.00
N PRO A 38 21.99 -11.12 -17.44
CA PRO A 38 20.96 -10.53 -16.62
C PRO A 38 19.82 -11.52 -16.39
N SER A 39 19.31 -11.58 -15.18
CA SER A 39 18.12 -12.35 -14.85
C SER A 39 16.88 -11.81 -15.58
N PRO A 40 15.86 -12.66 -15.81
CA PRO A 40 14.58 -12.21 -16.31
C PRO A 40 14.00 -11.10 -15.40
N PRO A 41 13.30 -10.10 -15.97
CA PRO A 41 12.67 -9.06 -15.17
C PRO A 41 11.62 -9.67 -14.23
N VAL A 42 11.66 -9.29 -12.96
CA VAL A 42 10.62 -9.64 -12.01
C VAL A 42 9.44 -8.73 -12.26
N THR A 43 8.28 -9.32 -12.57
CA THR A 43 7.05 -8.55 -12.80
C THR A 43 6.52 -8.02 -11.48
N ASP A 44 6.27 -6.72 -11.41
CA ASP A 44 5.61 -6.13 -10.25
C ASP A 44 4.20 -6.69 -10.07
N PRO A 45 3.72 -6.84 -8.84
CA PRO A 45 2.37 -7.28 -8.58
C PRO A 45 1.36 -6.30 -9.18
N THR A 46 0.19 -6.80 -9.54
CA THR A 46 -0.93 -5.96 -9.97
C THR A 46 -1.27 -4.94 -8.89
N PRO A 47 -1.75 -3.74 -9.26
CA PRO A 47 -2.19 -2.76 -8.27
C PRO A 47 -3.18 -3.35 -7.27
N SER A 48 -3.01 -3.02 -6.01
CA SER A 48 -3.86 -3.49 -4.92
C SER A 48 -5.09 -2.60 -4.76
N ARG A 49 -6.17 -3.13 -4.20
CA ARG A 49 -7.38 -2.39 -3.86
C ARG A 49 -7.57 -2.34 -2.36
N ILE A 50 -7.57 -1.13 -1.80
CA ILE A 50 -7.93 -0.87 -0.41
C ILE A 50 -9.43 -0.62 -0.37
N VAL A 51 -10.19 -1.56 0.17
CA VAL A 51 -11.63 -1.46 0.24
C VAL A 51 -12.04 -0.87 1.58
N MET A 52 -12.94 0.12 1.54
CA MET A 52 -13.49 0.74 2.73
C MET A 52 -15.00 0.93 2.59
N HIS A 53 -15.70 0.66 3.66
CA HIS A 53 -17.13 0.96 3.80
C HIS A 53 -17.29 2.35 4.39
N VAL A 54 -18.01 3.23 3.70
CA VAL A 54 -18.27 4.62 4.11
C VAL A 54 -19.75 4.77 4.43
N ALA A 55 -20.09 5.17 5.65
CA ALA A 55 -21.46 5.39 6.08
C ALA A 55 -21.64 6.84 6.57
N VAL A 56 -22.65 7.53 6.05
CA VAL A 56 -23.13 8.84 6.52
C VAL A 56 -24.45 8.63 7.26
N THR A 57 -24.48 8.97 8.53
CA THR A 57 -25.69 8.77 9.35
C THR A 57 -26.80 9.75 9.00
N ALA A 58 -28.05 9.35 9.24
CA ALA A 58 -29.22 10.21 9.07
C ALA A 58 -29.10 11.54 9.83
N GLY A 59 -28.53 11.52 11.04
CA GLY A 59 -28.35 12.73 11.86
C GLY A 59 -27.35 13.73 11.22
N ALA A 60 -26.25 13.27 10.65
CA ALA A 60 -25.29 14.13 9.96
C ALA A 60 -25.91 14.76 8.70
N LEU A 61 -26.63 13.94 7.94
CA LEU A 61 -27.31 14.41 6.74
C LEU A 61 -28.40 15.43 7.10
N SER A 62 -29.16 15.18 8.15
CA SER A 62 -30.18 16.12 8.67
C SER A 62 -29.57 17.47 9.03
N ALA A 63 -28.47 17.46 9.78
CA ALA A 63 -27.79 18.70 10.18
C ALA A 63 -27.28 19.47 8.94
N ALA A 64 -26.66 18.79 7.98
CA ALA A 64 -26.15 19.41 6.76
C ALA A 64 -27.28 19.99 5.89
N LEU A 65 -28.42 19.32 5.80
CA LEU A 65 -29.59 19.81 5.09
C LEU A 65 -30.26 20.98 5.79
N GLU A 66 -30.36 20.96 7.14
CA GLU A 66 -30.89 22.09 7.92
C GLU A 66 -30.06 23.35 7.71
N ASP A 67 -28.76 23.25 7.58
CA ASP A 67 -27.87 24.39 7.34
C ASP A 67 -27.93 24.88 5.88
N ALA A 68 -28.13 23.97 4.93
CA ALA A 68 -28.08 24.29 3.50
C ALA A 68 -29.42 24.80 2.94
N ILE A 69 -30.56 24.36 3.49
CA ILE A 69 -31.88 24.72 2.99
C ILE A 69 -32.40 25.88 3.83
N PRO A 70 -32.71 27.06 3.26
CA PRO A 70 -33.24 28.20 3.99
C PRO A 70 -34.50 27.87 4.76
N ARG A 71 -34.67 28.50 5.92
CA ARG A 71 -35.88 28.33 6.76
C ARG A 71 -37.05 29.19 6.31
N ASP A 72 -36.76 30.22 5.50
CA ASP A 72 -37.74 31.17 5.01
C ASP A 72 -37.43 31.59 3.57
N GLY A 73 -38.37 32.24 2.93
CA GLY A 73 -38.23 32.80 1.61
C GLY A 73 -39.41 33.64 1.20
N GLN A 74 -39.28 34.29 0.04
CA GLN A 74 -40.31 35.15 -0.51
C GLN A 74 -40.32 35.10 -2.01
N GLY A 75 -41.39 35.59 -2.62
CA GLY A 75 -41.52 35.71 -4.07
C GLY A 75 -42.82 36.42 -4.47
N ASP A 76 -42.98 36.52 -5.80
CA ASP A 76 -44.19 37.11 -6.38
C ASP A 76 -44.84 36.11 -7.33
N PHE A 77 -46.17 36.21 -7.44
CA PHE A 77 -46.94 35.41 -8.36
C PHE A 77 -48.09 36.21 -8.98
N ALA A 78 -48.51 35.80 -10.16
CA ALA A 78 -49.60 36.46 -10.84
C ALA A 78 -50.96 35.95 -10.32
N LEU A 79 -51.82 36.86 -9.92
CA LEU A 79 -53.16 36.53 -9.45
C LEU A 79 -54.18 37.57 -9.94
N LEU A 80 -55.25 37.16 -10.66
CA LEU A 80 -56.34 38.01 -11.12
C LEU A 80 -55.90 39.30 -11.82
N GLY A 81 -54.89 39.16 -12.71
CA GLY A 81 -54.36 40.26 -13.51
C GLY A 81 -53.39 41.21 -12.78
N GLY A 82 -52.93 40.86 -11.58
CA GLY A 82 -51.93 41.62 -10.81
C GLY A 82 -50.83 40.74 -10.21
N GLN A 83 -49.68 41.33 -9.90
CA GLN A 83 -48.63 40.68 -9.12
C GLN A 83 -49.03 40.68 -7.64
N ARG A 84 -48.77 39.56 -6.94
CA ARG A 84 -49.01 39.36 -5.52
C ARG A 84 -47.74 38.86 -4.87
N HIS A 85 -47.50 39.28 -3.65
CA HIS A 85 -46.35 38.87 -2.83
C HIS A 85 -46.71 37.66 -1.97
N TYR A 86 -45.75 36.80 -1.75
CA TYR A 86 -45.82 35.74 -0.73
C TYR A 86 -44.52 35.66 0.05
N THR A 87 -44.63 35.27 1.31
CA THR A 87 -43.54 34.84 2.15
C THR A 87 -43.83 33.45 2.67
N TRP A 88 -42.82 32.71 3.03
CA TRP A 88 -43.00 31.39 3.63
C TRP A 88 -41.93 31.11 4.66
N GLU A 89 -42.31 30.31 5.66
CA GLU A 89 -41.43 29.78 6.69
C GLU A 89 -41.60 28.27 6.75
N ARG A 90 -40.48 27.53 6.88
CA ARG A 90 -40.54 26.09 7.09
C ARG A 90 -40.17 25.71 8.51
N GLY A 91 -40.76 24.65 9.01
CA GLY A 91 -40.34 23.93 10.20
C GLY A 91 -39.05 23.14 10.00
N PRO A 92 -38.65 22.37 11.03
CA PRO A 92 -37.53 21.45 10.95
C PRO A 92 -37.72 20.42 9.82
N LEU A 93 -36.61 20.00 9.21
CA LEU A 93 -36.59 18.91 8.24
C LEU A 93 -36.65 17.56 8.96
N SER A 94 -37.55 16.69 8.54
CA SER A 94 -37.60 15.30 8.98
C SER A 94 -37.11 14.40 7.87
N LEU A 95 -36.12 13.58 8.16
CA LEU A 95 -35.56 12.64 7.19
C LEU A 95 -36.02 11.22 7.47
N SER A 96 -36.42 10.52 6.43
CA SER A 96 -36.67 9.10 6.45
C SER A 96 -36.15 8.43 5.19
N PHE A 97 -36.03 7.12 5.23
CA PHE A 97 -35.50 6.34 4.11
C PHE A 97 -36.59 5.35 3.67
N ASP A 98 -36.92 5.37 2.39
CA ASP A 98 -37.93 4.49 1.81
C ASP A 98 -37.48 3.94 0.48
N GLN A 99 -37.47 2.61 0.35
CA GLN A 99 -37.13 1.88 -0.88
C GLN A 99 -35.81 2.34 -1.54
N GLY A 100 -34.79 2.58 -0.72
CA GLY A 100 -33.48 3.01 -1.23
C GLY A 100 -33.40 4.50 -1.62
N ARG A 101 -34.40 5.31 -1.20
CA ARG A 101 -34.46 6.75 -1.45
C ARG A 101 -34.50 7.54 -0.15
N LEU A 102 -34.00 8.76 -0.20
CA LEU A 102 -34.10 9.72 0.89
C LEU A 102 -35.40 10.50 0.74
N VAL A 103 -36.18 10.52 1.80
CA VAL A 103 -37.43 11.28 1.91
C VAL A 103 -37.21 12.43 2.88
N ILE A 104 -37.52 13.65 2.44
CA ILE A 104 -37.41 14.88 3.23
C ILE A 104 -38.81 15.43 3.41
N ASP A 105 -39.27 15.48 4.65
CA ASP A 105 -40.55 16.04 5.02
C ASP A 105 -40.37 17.34 5.82
N THR A 106 -41.21 18.32 5.53
CA THR A 106 -41.29 19.55 6.35
C THR A 106 -42.66 20.16 6.29
N LYS A 107 -43.04 20.86 7.37
CA LYS A 107 -44.22 21.71 7.42
C LYS A 107 -43.86 23.11 6.99
N VAL A 108 -44.67 23.72 6.15
CA VAL A 108 -44.47 25.08 5.63
C VAL A 108 -45.71 25.90 5.94
N LEU A 109 -45.48 27.12 6.41
CA LEU A 109 -46.51 28.12 6.55
C LEU A 109 -46.27 29.22 5.51
N ALA A 110 -47.16 29.37 4.55
CA ALA A 110 -47.11 30.42 3.57
C ALA A 110 -48.03 31.57 3.92
N HIS A 111 -47.55 32.78 3.82
CA HIS A 111 -48.32 34.02 3.95
C HIS A 111 -48.50 34.62 2.55
N VAL A 112 -49.70 34.52 2.02
CA VAL A 112 -50.01 34.89 0.64
C VAL A 112 -50.90 36.11 0.58
N ASP A 113 -50.46 37.14 -0.16
CA ASP A 113 -51.29 38.33 -0.38
C ASP A 113 -52.39 38.04 -1.40
N VAL A 114 -53.66 38.14 -0.97
CA VAL A 114 -54.85 37.88 -1.81
C VAL A 114 -55.66 39.13 -2.11
N LYS A 115 -55.04 40.31 -2.21
CA LYS A 115 -55.59 41.59 -2.66
C LYS A 115 -56.18 42.48 -1.57
N VAL A 116 -56.84 41.93 -0.58
CA VAL A 116 -57.49 42.70 0.50
C VAL A 116 -56.99 42.31 1.89
N THR A 117 -56.39 41.16 1.97
CA THR A 117 -55.85 40.55 3.19
C THR A 117 -54.75 39.55 2.87
N THR A 118 -53.97 39.16 3.87
CA THR A 118 -53.01 38.06 3.78
C THR A 118 -53.65 36.76 4.25
N ALA A 119 -53.47 35.69 3.51
CA ALA A 119 -53.96 34.37 3.87
C ALA A 119 -52.80 33.48 4.38
N ASP A 120 -52.94 32.90 5.55
CA ASP A 120 -52.01 31.91 6.10
C ASP A 120 -52.39 30.53 5.62
N LEU A 121 -51.49 29.89 4.88
CA LEU A 121 -51.72 28.62 4.23
C LEU A 121 -50.72 27.57 4.74
N PRO A 122 -51.10 26.76 5.72
CA PRO A 122 -50.26 25.66 6.19
C PRO A 122 -50.32 24.47 5.22
N PHE A 123 -49.16 23.93 4.90
CA PHE A 123 -49.05 22.73 4.09
C PHE A 123 -47.85 21.90 4.49
N SER A 124 -47.82 20.65 4.07
CA SER A 124 -46.68 19.74 4.22
C SER A 124 -46.03 19.51 2.85
N LEU A 125 -44.73 19.59 2.84
CA LEU A 125 -43.90 19.29 1.67
C LEU A 125 -43.22 17.94 1.89
N HIS A 126 -43.36 17.06 0.94
CA HIS A 126 -42.76 15.73 0.90
C HIS A 126 -41.89 15.64 -0.36
N VAL A 127 -40.58 15.54 -0.18
CA VAL A 127 -39.59 15.48 -1.27
C VAL A 127 -38.91 14.13 -1.25
N VAL A 128 -39.06 13.36 -2.33
CA VAL A 128 -38.35 12.11 -2.52
C VAL A 128 -37.15 12.37 -3.40
N THR A 129 -35.96 11.94 -2.96
CA THR A 129 -34.71 12.22 -3.66
C THR A 129 -33.77 11.04 -3.58
N GLU A 130 -32.91 10.94 -4.59
CA GLU A 130 -31.85 9.94 -4.68
C GLU A 130 -30.51 10.60 -4.45
N PRO A 131 -29.74 10.18 -3.44
CA PRO A 131 -28.39 10.69 -3.22
C PRO A 131 -27.41 10.06 -4.21
N VAL A 132 -26.68 10.90 -4.94
CA VAL A 132 -25.68 10.48 -5.92
C VAL A 132 -24.35 11.18 -5.63
N ILE A 133 -23.28 10.41 -5.56
CA ILE A 133 -21.91 10.96 -5.46
C ILE A 133 -21.34 11.03 -6.86
N ASN A 134 -20.95 12.23 -7.28
CA ASN A 134 -20.39 12.47 -8.62
C ASN A 134 -18.87 12.21 -8.67
N THR A 135 -18.30 12.31 -9.86
CA THR A 135 -16.86 12.10 -10.11
C THR A 135 -15.95 13.12 -9.40
N GLU A 136 -16.49 14.24 -8.94
CA GLU A 136 -15.80 15.31 -8.20
C GLU A 136 -15.88 15.12 -6.67
N TYR A 137 -16.36 13.98 -6.19
CA TYR A 137 -16.59 13.66 -4.77
C TYR A 137 -17.66 14.51 -4.09
N ALA A 138 -18.55 15.13 -4.83
CA ALA A 138 -19.68 15.84 -4.27
C ALA A 138 -20.93 14.94 -4.25
N MET A 139 -21.53 14.78 -3.07
CA MET A 139 -22.85 14.16 -2.92
C MET A 139 -23.92 15.19 -3.28
N LYS A 140 -24.77 14.86 -4.24
CA LYS A 140 -25.90 15.65 -4.70
C LYS A 140 -27.20 14.90 -4.51
N LEU A 141 -28.30 15.62 -4.33
CA LEU A 141 -29.65 15.06 -4.24
C LEU A 141 -30.35 15.25 -5.59
N GLN A 142 -30.68 14.16 -6.25
CA GLN A 142 -31.48 14.19 -7.47
C GLN A 142 -32.96 14.09 -7.07
N SER A 143 -33.65 15.23 -7.00
CA SER A 143 -35.05 15.27 -6.65
C SER A 143 -35.89 14.73 -7.80
N ASN A 144 -36.60 13.62 -7.56
CA ASN A 144 -37.40 12.94 -8.54
C ASN A 144 -38.89 13.23 -8.37
N ASP A 145 -39.36 13.50 -7.15
CA ASP A 145 -40.77 13.74 -6.87
C ASP A 145 -40.95 14.73 -5.71
N VAL A 146 -41.91 15.64 -5.87
CA VAL A 146 -42.28 16.61 -4.85
C VAL A 146 -43.79 16.60 -4.71
N LYS A 147 -44.29 16.30 -3.50
CA LYS A 147 -45.69 16.25 -3.21
C LYS A 147 -46.03 17.30 -2.16
N VAL A 148 -46.99 18.14 -2.51
CA VAL A 148 -47.60 19.14 -1.60
C VAL A 148 -48.93 18.58 -1.07
N THR A 149 -49.06 18.56 0.24
CA THR A 149 -50.33 18.12 0.90
C THR A 149 -50.75 19.17 1.89
N SER A 150 -52.08 19.46 1.95
CA SER A 150 -52.63 20.33 2.95
C SER A 150 -53.96 19.78 3.43
N ASP A 151 -54.19 19.83 4.73
CA ASP A 151 -55.46 19.50 5.38
C ASP A 151 -56.43 20.70 5.46
N ASP A 152 -55.99 21.89 5.06
CA ASP A 152 -56.82 23.10 5.08
C ASP A 152 -57.89 22.99 3.99
N ARG A 153 -59.16 22.96 4.44
CA ARG A 153 -60.31 22.89 3.54
C ARG A 153 -60.43 24.10 2.63
N ARG A 154 -59.89 25.28 3.03
CA ARG A 154 -59.86 26.50 2.22
C ARG A 154 -59.01 26.34 0.96
N LEU A 155 -57.95 25.53 1.00
CA LEU A 155 -57.09 25.24 -0.11
C LEU A 155 -57.71 24.31 -1.16
N LYS A 156 -58.70 23.51 -0.76
CA LYS A 156 -59.43 22.59 -1.68
C LYS A 156 -60.34 23.34 -2.67
N PHE A 157 -60.64 24.60 -2.38
CA PHE A 157 -61.56 25.44 -3.16
C PHE A 157 -60.90 26.57 -3.93
N ALA A 158 -59.58 26.80 -3.75
CA ALA A 158 -58.90 27.92 -4.38
C ALA A 158 -57.80 27.43 -5.32
N GLU A 159 -58.16 27.24 -6.59
CA GLU A 159 -57.17 26.96 -7.67
C GLU A 159 -56.02 27.97 -7.68
N THR A 160 -56.28 29.18 -7.23
CA THR A 160 -55.38 30.30 -7.12
C THR A 160 -54.32 30.14 -6.00
N ALA A 161 -54.69 29.57 -4.87
CA ALA A 161 -53.74 29.28 -3.79
C ALA A 161 -52.82 28.13 -4.15
N ALA A 162 -53.29 27.16 -4.94
CA ALA A 162 -52.47 26.06 -5.44
C ALA A 162 -51.30 26.55 -6.28
N GLY A 163 -51.44 27.65 -7.03
CA GLY A 163 -50.35 28.26 -7.79
C GLY A 163 -49.19 28.79 -6.90
N ALA A 164 -49.52 29.51 -5.82
CA ALA A 164 -48.50 30.01 -4.89
C ALA A 164 -47.79 28.86 -4.16
N LEU A 165 -48.53 27.84 -3.70
CA LEU A 165 -47.94 26.69 -3.01
C LEU A 165 -46.99 25.90 -3.93
N ASN A 166 -47.35 25.74 -5.21
CA ASN A 166 -46.48 25.09 -6.20
C ASN A 166 -45.18 25.89 -6.45
N LEU A 167 -45.26 27.23 -6.46
CA LEU A 167 -44.07 28.07 -6.58
C LEU A 167 -43.14 27.92 -5.38
N ILE A 168 -43.68 27.92 -4.17
CA ILE A 168 -42.92 27.69 -2.94
C ILE A 168 -42.28 26.30 -2.94
N ALA A 169 -43.05 25.27 -3.28
CA ALA A 169 -42.57 23.93 -3.39
C ALA A 169 -41.43 23.82 -4.44
N THR A 170 -41.54 24.52 -5.56
CA THR A 170 -40.49 24.60 -6.61
C THR A 170 -39.24 25.32 -6.08
N GLN A 171 -39.38 26.39 -5.30
CA GLN A 171 -38.24 27.04 -4.67
C GLN A 171 -37.49 26.13 -3.71
N ILE A 172 -38.21 25.47 -2.80
CA ILE A 172 -37.62 24.52 -1.84
C ILE A 172 -36.96 23.33 -2.61
N GLN A 173 -37.67 22.80 -3.61
CA GLN A 173 -37.11 21.76 -4.46
C GLN A 173 -35.79 22.19 -5.17
N ALA A 174 -35.75 23.45 -5.64
CA ALA A 174 -34.53 23.99 -6.26
C ALA A 174 -33.38 24.04 -5.26
N GLN A 175 -33.66 24.38 -3.99
CA GLN A 175 -32.66 24.38 -2.92
C GLN A 175 -32.20 22.94 -2.61
N VAL A 176 -33.12 21.99 -2.52
CA VAL A 176 -32.76 20.56 -2.36
C VAL A 176 -31.89 20.06 -3.51
N LYS A 177 -32.24 20.43 -4.77
CA LYS A 177 -31.44 20.09 -5.93
C LYS A 177 -30.05 20.77 -5.96
N SER A 178 -29.96 21.98 -5.44
CA SER A 178 -28.69 22.70 -5.33
C SER A 178 -27.79 22.20 -4.20
N PHE A 179 -28.35 21.40 -3.28
CA PHE A 179 -27.59 20.81 -2.19
C PHE A 179 -26.41 19.99 -2.75
N ALA A 180 -25.23 20.32 -2.25
CA ALA A 180 -24.01 19.58 -2.54
C ALA A 180 -23.20 19.45 -1.25
N TYR A 181 -22.98 18.24 -0.82
CA TYR A 181 -22.06 17.95 0.26
C TYR A 181 -20.71 17.59 -0.33
N ASP A 182 -19.74 18.51 -0.22
CA ASP A 182 -18.41 18.32 -0.82
C ASP A 182 -17.52 17.49 0.09
N LEU A 183 -17.22 16.26 -0.36
CA LEU A 183 -16.30 15.35 0.32
C LEU A 183 -14.84 15.55 -0.10
N LYS A 184 -14.59 16.31 -1.18
CA LYS A 184 -13.26 16.44 -1.79
C LYS A 184 -12.20 17.03 -0.84
N PRO A 185 -12.47 18.09 -0.06
CA PRO A 185 -11.47 18.66 0.85
C PRO A 185 -10.98 17.62 1.87
N SER A 186 -11.91 16.93 2.55
CA SER A 186 -11.57 15.93 3.56
C SER A 186 -10.81 14.73 2.97
N LEU A 187 -11.18 14.30 1.77
CA LEU A 187 -10.50 13.21 1.06
C LEU A 187 -9.13 13.67 0.53
N SER A 188 -9.01 14.90 0.04
CA SER A 188 -7.73 15.44 -0.42
C SER A 188 -6.72 15.60 0.72
N ASP A 189 -7.17 16.03 1.89
CA ASP A 189 -6.31 16.14 3.08
C ASP A 189 -5.85 14.76 3.56
N ALA A 190 -6.75 13.78 3.61
CA ALA A 190 -6.40 12.40 3.93
C ALA A 190 -5.42 11.82 2.91
N TYR A 191 -5.69 12.04 1.62
CA TYR A 191 -4.82 11.62 0.53
C TYR A 191 -3.42 12.24 0.63
N ALA A 192 -3.32 13.55 0.85
CA ALA A 192 -2.06 14.26 0.95
C ALA A 192 -1.17 13.74 2.10
N ARG A 193 -1.78 13.25 3.18
CA ARG A 193 -1.05 12.61 4.30
C ARG A 193 -0.49 11.24 3.89
N VAL A 194 -1.28 10.43 3.19
CA VAL A 194 -0.92 9.07 2.78
C VAL A 194 0.03 9.07 1.58
N ALA A 195 -0.06 10.08 0.70
CA ALA A 195 0.79 10.21 -0.48
C ALA A 195 2.22 10.68 -0.16
N LYS A 196 2.46 11.21 1.04
CA LYS A 196 3.82 11.58 1.45
C LYS A 196 4.64 10.32 1.71
N PRO A 197 5.89 10.28 1.21
CA PRO A 197 6.80 9.19 1.56
C PRO A 197 7.01 9.12 3.08
N ILE A 198 6.98 7.91 3.59
CA ILE A 198 7.22 7.62 5.01
C ILE A 198 8.64 7.07 5.13
N ASP A 199 9.44 7.66 6.02
CA ASP A 199 10.77 7.15 6.33
C ASP A 199 10.65 5.80 7.06
N VAL A 200 11.36 4.80 6.52
CA VAL A 200 11.38 3.43 7.05
C VAL A 200 12.80 3.13 7.48
N PRO A 201 13.11 3.18 8.78
CA PRO A 201 14.44 2.82 9.27
C PRO A 201 14.66 1.30 9.15
N VAL A 202 15.78 0.91 8.53
CA VAL A 202 16.20 -0.49 8.39
C VAL A 202 17.64 -0.62 8.87
N GLY A 203 17.83 -0.86 10.18
CA GLY A 203 19.14 -0.76 10.83
C GLY A 203 19.69 0.66 10.70
N ASP A 204 20.90 0.81 10.17
CA ASP A 204 21.51 2.12 9.90
C ASP A 204 21.13 2.70 8.51
N ALA A 205 20.38 1.97 7.71
CA ALA A 205 19.91 2.41 6.40
C ALA A 205 18.55 3.10 6.51
N HIS A 206 18.29 4.06 5.62
CA HIS A 206 17.02 4.75 5.48
C HIS A 206 16.35 4.34 4.17
N GLY A 207 15.17 3.82 4.29
CA GLY A 207 14.28 3.52 3.17
C GLY A 207 13.09 4.46 3.14
N CYS A 208 12.36 4.47 2.03
CA CYS A 208 11.10 5.20 1.88
C CYS A 208 9.98 4.26 1.46
N ALA A 209 8.89 4.32 2.22
CA ALA A 209 7.62 3.76 1.79
C ALA A 209 6.82 4.82 1.04
N SER A 210 6.32 4.48 -0.12
CA SER A 210 5.46 5.33 -0.94
C SER A 210 4.20 4.61 -1.34
N LEU A 211 3.10 5.36 -1.45
CA LEU A 211 1.81 4.86 -1.89
C LEU A 211 1.33 5.70 -3.08
N LYS A 212 1.43 5.15 -4.28
CA LYS A 212 0.87 5.79 -5.47
C LYS A 212 -0.58 5.39 -5.61
N VAL A 213 -1.50 6.36 -5.51
CA VAL A 213 -2.92 6.15 -5.82
C VAL A 213 -3.11 6.25 -7.33
N LEU A 214 -3.69 5.22 -7.93
CA LEU A 214 -3.94 5.12 -9.38
C LEU A 214 -5.39 5.45 -9.73
N GLY A 215 -6.34 5.27 -8.79
CA GLY A 215 -7.75 5.54 -9.00
C GLY A 215 -8.55 5.36 -7.72
N VAL A 216 -9.78 5.86 -7.73
CA VAL A 216 -10.79 5.61 -6.69
C VAL A 216 -12.03 5.10 -7.38
N GLU A 217 -12.45 3.89 -7.03
CA GLU A 217 -13.66 3.23 -7.52
C GLU A 217 -14.74 3.32 -6.46
N ALA A 218 -15.99 3.51 -6.87
CA ALA A 218 -17.15 3.56 -5.98
C ALA A 218 -18.23 2.60 -6.45
N GLY A 219 -18.68 1.74 -5.57
CA GLY A 219 -19.84 0.89 -5.76
C GLY A 219 -21.16 1.67 -5.79
N PRO A 220 -22.30 1.00 -5.91
CA PRO A 220 -23.61 1.61 -5.78
C PRO A 220 -23.79 2.30 -4.43
N THR A 221 -24.59 3.37 -4.42
CA THR A 221 -25.02 3.99 -3.16
C THR A 221 -26.15 3.14 -2.57
N VAL A 222 -26.02 2.78 -1.30
CA VAL A 222 -27.07 2.09 -0.53
C VAL A 222 -27.69 3.09 0.42
N VAL A 223 -29.01 3.14 0.44
CA VAL A 223 -29.79 4.02 1.30
C VAL A 223 -30.66 3.13 2.20
N ALA A 224 -30.34 3.09 3.49
CA ALA A 224 -31.06 2.31 4.50
C ALA A 224 -31.32 3.18 5.74
N ASP A 225 -30.55 3.04 6.83
CA ASP A 225 -30.62 3.91 8.01
C ASP A 225 -29.71 5.15 7.88
N GLY A 226 -29.17 5.36 6.71
CA GLY A 226 -28.23 6.40 6.30
C GLY A 226 -27.89 6.24 4.83
N ILE A 227 -26.79 6.85 4.43
CA ILE A 227 -26.23 6.70 3.09
C ILE A 227 -24.92 5.93 3.22
N GLU A 228 -24.85 4.78 2.61
CA GLU A 228 -23.70 3.89 2.64
C GLU A 228 -23.13 3.71 1.24
N LYS A 229 -21.79 3.59 1.15
CA LYS A 229 -21.09 3.38 -0.10
C LYS A 229 -19.77 2.65 0.12
N ASP A 230 -19.54 1.62 -0.66
CA ASP A 230 -18.25 0.95 -0.68
C ASP A 230 -17.34 1.64 -1.69
N LEU A 231 -16.14 1.98 -1.23
CA LEU A 231 -15.08 2.59 -2.03
C LEU A 231 -13.91 1.62 -2.15
N ALA A 232 -13.24 1.61 -3.29
CA ALA A 232 -11.97 0.93 -3.48
C ALA A 232 -10.92 1.92 -3.98
N ILE A 233 -9.86 2.11 -3.21
CA ILE A 233 -8.71 2.91 -3.62
C ILE A 233 -7.73 1.97 -4.29
N VAL A 234 -7.47 2.20 -5.58
CA VAL A 234 -6.49 1.43 -6.36
C VAL A 234 -5.11 2.01 -6.13
N VAL A 235 -4.21 1.21 -5.60
CA VAL A 235 -2.89 1.68 -5.14
C VAL A 235 -1.75 0.81 -5.68
N ALA A 236 -0.61 1.45 -5.90
CA ALA A 236 0.67 0.81 -6.14
C ALA A 236 1.64 1.24 -5.03
N PRO A 237 1.73 0.47 -3.93
CA PRO A 237 2.68 0.75 -2.86
C PRO A 237 4.08 0.32 -3.26
N SER A 238 5.12 0.93 -2.68
CA SER A 238 6.50 0.48 -2.81
C SER A 238 7.34 0.89 -1.61
N ILE A 239 8.37 0.10 -1.30
CA ILE A 239 9.42 0.46 -0.34
C ILE A 239 10.75 0.31 -1.06
N THR A 240 11.58 1.36 -1.02
CA THR A 240 12.92 1.38 -1.62
C THR A 240 13.98 1.67 -0.57
N ILE A 241 15.07 0.94 -0.59
CA ILE A 241 16.24 1.09 0.30
C ILE A 241 17.51 1.08 -0.57
N PRO A 242 18.24 2.20 -0.66
CA PRO A 242 17.94 3.48 -0.04
C PRO A 242 16.71 4.17 -0.64
N CYS A 243 16.29 5.28 0.00
CA CYS A 243 15.21 6.12 -0.48
C CYS A 243 15.49 6.57 -1.93
N ALA A 244 14.59 6.26 -2.84
CA ALA A 244 14.64 6.81 -4.20
C ALA A 244 14.08 8.24 -4.22
N GLU A 245 14.62 9.09 -5.10
CA GLU A 245 14.03 10.42 -5.34
C GLU A 245 12.59 10.23 -5.83
N GLN A 246 11.67 10.88 -5.15
CA GLN A 246 10.24 10.83 -5.48
C GLN A 246 9.80 12.18 -6.02
N GLY A 247 9.04 12.15 -7.10
CA GLY A 247 8.38 13.33 -7.62
C GLY A 247 7.26 13.83 -6.70
N ASP A 248 6.72 15.01 -7.02
CA ASP A 248 5.57 15.57 -6.32
C ASP A 248 4.38 14.60 -6.32
N PRO A 249 3.62 14.52 -5.22
CA PRO A 249 2.43 13.69 -5.17
C PRO A 249 1.42 14.10 -6.24
N THR A 250 0.91 13.12 -6.98
CA THR A 250 -0.15 13.35 -7.96
C THR A 250 -1.43 13.83 -7.24
N PRO A 251 -2.26 14.68 -7.86
CA PRO A 251 -3.54 15.07 -7.28
C PRO A 251 -4.47 13.86 -7.11
N LEU A 252 -5.43 13.97 -6.17
CA LEU A 252 -6.46 12.95 -5.97
C LEU A 252 -7.17 12.67 -7.31
N PRO A 253 -7.16 11.41 -7.80
CA PRO A 253 -7.82 11.07 -9.08
C PRO A 253 -9.34 11.20 -8.97
N PRO A 254 -10.05 11.42 -10.09
CA PRO A 254 -11.51 11.47 -10.09
C PRO A 254 -12.12 10.13 -9.67
N LEU A 255 -13.33 10.19 -9.06
CA LEU A 255 -14.08 9.01 -8.68
C LEU A 255 -14.63 8.30 -9.91
N SER A 256 -14.44 6.99 -9.99
CA SER A 256 -15.00 6.12 -11.02
C SER A 256 -16.13 5.28 -10.44
N ASN A 257 -17.36 5.41 -10.95
CA ASN A 257 -18.46 4.54 -10.54
C ASN A 257 -18.33 3.17 -11.22
N VAL A 258 -18.37 2.12 -10.42
CA VAL A 258 -18.31 0.72 -10.85
C VAL A 258 -19.57 -0.04 -10.43
N ALA A 259 -19.86 -1.14 -11.11
CA ALA A 259 -21.07 -1.93 -10.83
C ALA A 259 -21.07 -2.51 -9.41
N THR A 260 -19.90 -2.92 -8.90
CA THR A 260 -19.75 -3.44 -7.52
C THR A 260 -18.35 -3.19 -7.01
N VAL A 261 -18.27 -2.89 -5.71
CA VAL A 261 -17.05 -3.02 -4.91
C VAL A 261 -17.34 -4.10 -3.88
N GLN A 262 -16.50 -5.12 -3.82
CA GLN A 262 -16.68 -6.22 -2.85
C GLN A 262 -16.28 -5.74 -1.47
N PRO A 263 -17.19 -5.59 -0.52
CA PRO A 263 -16.84 -5.24 0.85
C PRO A 263 -16.11 -6.39 1.55
N GLY A 264 -15.30 -6.07 2.54
CA GLY A 264 -14.59 -7.07 3.34
C GLY A 264 -13.09 -6.83 3.43
N PRO A 265 -12.34 -7.83 3.89
CA PRO A 265 -10.89 -7.71 3.98
C PRO A 265 -10.26 -7.57 2.58
N PHE A 266 -9.22 -6.77 2.51
CA PHE A 266 -8.43 -6.54 1.31
C PHE A 266 -6.97 -6.92 1.54
N THR A 267 -6.24 -7.25 0.47
CA THR A 267 -4.81 -7.53 0.53
C THR A 267 -4.05 -6.53 -0.32
N VAL A 268 -3.05 -5.90 0.30
CA VAL A 268 -2.11 -4.98 -0.35
C VAL A 268 -0.76 -5.69 -0.45
N THR A 269 -0.27 -5.89 -1.67
CA THR A 269 1.08 -6.43 -1.88
C THR A 269 2.07 -5.29 -2.06
N VAL A 270 3.04 -5.23 -1.16
CA VAL A 270 4.07 -4.18 -1.11
C VAL A 270 5.39 -4.74 -1.61
N PRO A 271 5.90 -4.33 -2.78
CA PRO A 271 7.25 -4.64 -3.19
C PRO A 271 8.26 -3.82 -2.38
N VAL A 272 9.20 -4.51 -1.76
CA VAL A 272 10.32 -3.94 -1.02
C VAL A 272 11.58 -4.18 -1.83
N ALA A 273 12.25 -3.13 -2.28
CA ALA A 273 13.51 -3.22 -3.00
C ALA A 273 14.66 -2.70 -2.14
N ALA A 274 15.62 -3.57 -1.84
CA ALA A 274 16.83 -3.22 -1.10
C ALA A 274 18.07 -3.39 -1.99
N SER A 275 18.85 -2.33 -2.16
CA SER A 275 20.05 -2.40 -2.99
C SER A 275 21.10 -3.32 -2.35
N TYR A 276 21.87 -4.02 -3.17
CA TYR A 276 22.96 -4.87 -2.68
C TYR A 276 24.00 -4.07 -1.90
N ALA A 277 24.25 -2.82 -2.28
CA ALA A 277 25.18 -1.95 -1.57
C ALA A 277 24.74 -1.69 -0.12
N GLU A 278 23.44 -1.38 0.12
CA GLU A 278 22.92 -1.17 1.47
C GLU A 278 22.84 -2.48 2.26
N LEU A 279 22.51 -3.60 1.60
CA LEU A 279 22.52 -4.92 2.25
C LEU A 279 23.94 -5.33 2.65
N THR A 280 24.94 -5.08 1.80
CA THR A 280 26.36 -5.30 2.11
C THR A 280 26.80 -4.47 3.31
N LYS A 281 26.45 -3.20 3.34
CA LYS A 281 26.75 -2.28 4.46
C LYS A 281 26.08 -2.75 5.76
N ALA A 282 24.79 -3.09 5.71
CA ALA A 282 24.07 -3.59 6.88
C ALA A 282 24.69 -4.91 7.41
N MET A 283 25.03 -5.83 6.52
CA MET A 283 25.71 -7.08 6.87
C MET A 283 27.09 -6.81 7.49
N SER A 284 27.87 -5.90 6.92
CA SER A 284 29.18 -5.50 7.47
C SER A 284 29.06 -4.96 8.89
N THR A 285 28.04 -4.14 9.15
CA THR A 285 27.80 -3.57 10.48
C THR A 285 27.35 -4.62 11.50
N LEU A 286 26.48 -5.56 11.08
CA LEU A 286 25.86 -6.53 11.99
C LEU A 286 26.72 -7.75 12.28
N MET A 287 27.51 -8.21 11.31
CA MET A 287 28.22 -9.50 11.38
C MET A 287 29.74 -9.35 11.56
N PHE A 288 30.31 -8.19 11.18
CA PHE A 288 31.76 -8.02 11.16
C PHE A 288 32.21 -7.13 12.33
N THR A 289 33.15 -7.63 13.14
CA THR A 289 33.79 -6.87 14.21
C THR A 289 35.11 -6.33 13.70
N ASN A 290 35.28 -5.01 13.68
CA ASN A 290 36.46 -4.35 13.10
C ASN A 290 36.75 -4.80 11.64
N GLY A 291 35.68 -4.98 10.83
CA GLY A 291 35.77 -5.41 9.43
C GLY A 291 36.10 -6.88 9.22
N LYS A 292 36.12 -7.69 10.28
CA LYS A 292 36.43 -9.12 10.22
C LYS A 292 35.32 -9.97 10.85
N TYR A 293 35.05 -11.08 10.21
CA TYR A 293 34.22 -12.17 10.76
C TYR A 293 35.11 -13.38 10.96
N PHE A 294 35.22 -13.87 12.20
CA PHE A 294 36.04 -15.02 12.55
C PHE A 294 35.23 -16.31 12.43
N PHE A 295 35.86 -17.33 11.87
CA PHE A 295 35.26 -18.67 11.80
C PHE A 295 35.09 -19.29 13.21
N ALA A 296 34.45 -20.43 13.25
CA ALA A 296 34.22 -21.17 14.50
C ALA A 296 35.54 -21.44 15.28
N PRO A 297 35.44 -21.79 16.58
CA PRO A 297 36.60 -21.99 17.47
C PRO A 297 37.70 -22.92 16.96
N GLU A 298 37.37 -23.75 15.95
CA GLU A 298 38.28 -24.71 15.33
C GLU A 298 39.35 -24.05 14.43
N TYR A 299 39.11 -22.78 14.00
CA TYR A 299 39.98 -22.00 13.14
C TYR A 299 40.06 -20.53 13.65
N PRO A 300 40.68 -20.32 14.82
CA PRO A 300 40.63 -19.03 15.52
C PRO A 300 41.32 -17.87 14.77
N ASP A 301 42.26 -18.21 13.90
CA ASP A 301 43.06 -17.23 13.16
C ASP A 301 42.56 -17.03 11.71
N LEU A 302 41.56 -17.84 11.30
CA LEU A 302 40.93 -17.71 10.00
C LEU A 302 39.77 -16.71 10.06
N TYR A 303 39.80 -15.72 9.16
CA TYR A 303 38.75 -14.69 9.12
C TYR A 303 38.29 -14.41 7.70
N MET A 304 37.09 -13.85 7.61
CA MET A 304 36.51 -13.29 6.39
C MET A 304 36.42 -11.79 6.51
N GLU A 305 36.65 -11.10 5.42
CA GLU A 305 36.56 -9.64 5.31
C GLU A 305 36.04 -9.21 3.94
N ASN A 306 35.79 -7.92 3.75
CA ASN A 306 35.39 -7.32 2.48
C ASN A 306 34.15 -7.99 1.86
N PRO A 307 33.02 -8.08 2.59
CA PRO A 307 31.79 -8.64 2.03
C PRO A 307 31.30 -7.80 0.85
N GLU A 308 30.84 -8.47 -0.21
CA GLU A 308 30.23 -7.87 -1.39
C GLU A 308 29.03 -8.72 -1.81
N LEU A 309 27.83 -8.13 -1.83
CA LEU A 309 26.61 -8.77 -2.33
C LEU A 309 26.33 -8.29 -3.75
N TYR A 310 25.95 -9.22 -4.62
CA TYR A 310 25.52 -8.93 -5.99
C TYR A 310 24.62 -10.04 -6.55
N GLU A 311 24.02 -9.80 -7.71
CA GLU A 311 23.22 -10.78 -8.43
C GLU A 311 24.02 -11.38 -9.59
N SER A 312 23.81 -12.67 -9.81
CA SER A 312 24.31 -13.38 -10.98
C SER A 312 23.31 -14.45 -11.42
N GLU A 313 22.71 -14.30 -12.59
CA GLU A 313 21.75 -15.26 -13.18
C GLU A 313 20.55 -15.61 -12.27
N GLY A 314 20.07 -14.63 -11.48
CA GLY A 314 18.97 -14.83 -10.53
C GLY A 314 19.40 -15.38 -9.16
N LEU A 315 20.69 -15.64 -8.96
CA LEU A 315 21.26 -16.01 -7.67
C LEU A 315 21.68 -14.77 -6.89
N VAL A 316 21.50 -14.78 -5.58
CA VAL A 316 22.20 -13.88 -4.67
C VAL A 316 23.60 -14.44 -4.46
N VAL A 317 24.61 -13.62 -4.67
CA VAL A 317 26.00 -13.96 -4.46
C VAL A 317 26.58 -13.11 -3.34
N LEU A 318 27.15 -13.76 -2.34
CA LEU A 318 27.97 -13.13 -1.32
C LEU A 318 29.42 -13.49 -1.58
N LYS A 319 30.23 -12.52 -1.98
CA LYS A 319 31.68 -12.64 -2.08
C LYS A 319 32.29 -12.17 -0.77
N LEU A 320 33.27 -12.94 -0.28
CA LEU A 320 34.04 -12.68 0.93
C LEU A 320 35.51 -12.93 0.64
N HIS A 321 36.37 -12.06 1.11
CA HIS A 321 37.80 -12.38 1.12
C HIS A 321 38.12 -13.19 2.37
N ILE A 322 38.73 -14.38 2.20
CA ILE A 322 39.12 -15.28 3.28
C ILE A 322 40.63 -15.27 3.45
N ALA A 323 41.09 -15.00 4.66
CA ALA A 323 42.49 -14.91 4.96
C ALA A 323 42.83 -15.48 6.36
N GLY A 324 44.05 -15.94 6.52
CA GLY A 324 44.61 -16.39 7.80
C GLY A 324 45.40 -17.68 7.72
N PRO A 325 46.16 -18.01 8.76
CA PRO A 325 46.94 -19.22 8.83
C PRO A 325 46.07 -20.45 9.09
N ILE A 326 46.39 -21.54 8.43
CA ILE A 326 45.82 -22.88 8.68
C ILE A 326 46.91 -23.79 9.22
N HIS A 327 46.73 -24.23 10.48
CA HIS A 327 47.63 -25.17 11.17
C HIS A 327 46.91 -26.50 11.41
N LYS A 328 46.71 -27.30 10.38
CA LYS A 328 46.04 -28.62 10.53
C LYS A 328 46.72 -29.69 9.68
N PHE A 329 46.77 -30.90 10.21
CA PHE A 329 47.32 -32.09 9.53
C PHE A 329 48.77 -31.97 9.04
N GLY A 330 49.63 -31.22 9.80
CA GLY A 330 51.03 -31.04 9.44
C GLY A 330 51.25 -30.10 8.24
N ILE A 331 50.27 -29.34 7.85
CA ILE A 331 50.34 -28.30 6.84
C ILE A 331 50.22 -26.94 7.54
N ASP A 332 51.28 -26.16 7.48
CA ASP A 332 51.30 -24.75 7.82
C ASP A 332 51.19 -23.96 6.50
N ALA A 333 50.04 -23.33 6.29
CA ALA A 333 49.83 -22.56 5.06
C ALA A 333 48.94 -21.35 5.37
N ASP A 334 49.26 -20.24 4.73
CA ASP A 334 48.41 -19.06 4.74
C ASP A 334 47.34 -19.19 3.66
N LEU A 335 46.07 -19.18 4.08
CA LEU A 335 44.94 -19.04 3.15
C LEU A 335 44.81 -17.58 2.76
N ASN A 336 44.71 -17.33 1.48
CA ASN A 336 44.43 -16.04 0.89
C ASN A 336 43.68 -16.28 -0.41
N GLY A 337 42.38 -15.97 -0.39
CA GLY A 337 41.50 -16.25 -1.51
C GLY A 337 40.11 -15.61 -1.36
N ASP A 338 39.26 -15.86 -2.32
CA ASP A 338 37.89 -15.40 -2.31
C ASP A 338 36.93 -16.59 -2.13
N LEU A 339 35.96 -16.43 -1.24
CA LEU A 339 34.83 -17.33 -1.03
C LEU A 339 33.59 -16.72 -1.66
N PHE A 340 32.94 -17.46 -2.52
CA PHE A 340 31.64 -17.10 -3.10
C PHE A 340 30.59 -18.04 -2.53
N LEU A 341 29.53 -17.47 -1.96
CA LEU A 341 28.35 -18.18 -1.52
C LEU A 341 27.19 -17.76 -2.42
N SER A 342 26.64 -18.68 -3.18
CA SER A 342 25.60 -18.38 -4.16
C SER A 342 24.40 -19.30 -4.03
N GLY A 343 23.20 -18.77 -4.27
CA GLY A 343 21.97 -19.55 -4.26
C GLY A 343 20.74 -18.67 -4.45
N HIS A 344 19.59 -19.32 -4.60
CA HIS A 344 18.30 -18.65 -4.72
C HIS A 344 17.76 -18.25 -3.36
N ILE A 345 17.36 -17.00 -3.26
CA ILE A 345 16.65 -16.54 -2.05
C ILE A 345 15.24 -17.15 -2.04
N ALA A 346 14.85 -17.72 -0.92
CA ALA A 346 13.54 -18.34 -0.71
C ALA A 346 12.87 -17.79 0.56
N VAL A 347 11.55 -17.87 0.57
CA VAL A 347 10.71 -17.51 1.72
C VAL A 347 9.92 -18.74 2.16
N ILE A 348 10.06 -19.10 3.43
CA ILE A 348 9.30 -20.18 4.04
C ILE A 348 8.85 -19.67 5.42
N ASP A 349 7.54 -19.60 5.68
CA ASP A 349 6.96 -19.19 6.97
C ASP A 349 7.51 -17.85 7.51
N ASN A 350 7.67 -16.85 6.65
CA ASN A 350 8.30 -15.54 6.94
C ASN A 350 9.80 -15.60 7.27
N GLU A 351 10.45 -16.71 7.05
CA GLU A 351 11.91 -16.83 7.10
C GLU A 351 12.49 -16.64 5.70
N LEU A 352 13.41 -15.69 5.57
CA LEU A 352 14.25 -15.55 4.38
C LEU A 352 15.46 -16.46 4.53
N SER A 353 15.73 -17.27 3.53
CA SER A 353 16.85 -18.23 3.52
C SER A 353 17.38 -18.44 2.11
N ILE A 354 18.53 -19.11 1.99
CA ILE A 354 19.11 -19.56 0.74
C ILE A 354 19.32 -21.07 0.84
N PRO A 355 18.27 -21.89 0.59
CA PRO A 355 18.29 -23.32 0.86
C PRO A 355 19.26 -24.11 -0.05
N ASP A 356 19.50 -23.65 -1.24
CA ASP A 356 20.40 -24.21 -2.24
C ASP A 356 21.78 -23.55 -2.27
N LEU A 357 22.17 -22.91 -1.17
CA LEU A 357 23.45 -22.22 -1.05
C LEU A 357 24.62 -23.15 -1.36
N GLU A 358 25.47 -22.77 -2.31
CA GLU A 358 26.67 -23.49 -2.67
C GLU A 358 27.92 -22.60 -2.50
N PRO A 359 28.95 -23.09 -1.83
CA PRO A 359 30.22 -22.38 -1.68
C PRO A 359 31.15 -22.68 -2.86
N THR A 360 31.81 -21.65 -3.37
CA THR A 360 32.93 -21.76 -4.30
C THR A 360 34.12 -21.01 -3.72
N ILE A 361 35.28 -21.67 -3.62
CA ILE A 361 36.50 -21.07 -3.08
C ILE A 361 37.52 -20.93 -4.19
N GLU A 362 37.98 -19.71 -4.40
CA GLU A 362 39.08 -19.39 -5.30
C GLU A 362 40.31 -19.04 -4.47
N THR A 363 41.36 -19.86 -4.54
CA THR A 363 42.60 -19.63 -3.82
C THR A 363 43.79 -19.91 -4.70
N LYS A 364 44.88 -19.19 -4.48
CA LYS A 364 46.16 -19.40 -5.20
C LYS A 364 46.91 -20.65 -4.74
N ASN A 365 46.44 -21.28 -3.63
CA ASN A 365 47.09 -22.45 -3.07
C ASN A 365 46.31 -23.72 -3.41
N PHE A 366 46.88 -24.57 -4.29
CA PHE A 366 46.30 -25.81 -4.77
C PHE A 366 45.89 -26.79 -3.63
N PHE A 367 46.74 -26.96 -2.62
CA PHE A 367 46.43 -27.88 -1.52
C PHE A 367 45.27 -27.40 -0.65
N LEU A 368 45.12 -26.10 -0.52
CA LEU A 368 44.02 -25.51 0.21
C LEU A 368 42.70 -25.61 -0.55
N SER A 369 42.70 -25.54 -1.88
CA SER A 369 41.50 -25.70 -2.68
C SER A 369 40.92 -27.12 -2.60
N ILE A 370 41.75 -28.16 -2.61
CA ILE A 370 41.30 -29.56 -2.44
C ILE A 370 40.68 -29.78 -1.06
N LYS A 371 41.30 -29.23 -0.02
CA LYS A 371 40.79 -29.36 1.34
C LYS A 371 39.52 -28.55 1.56
N ALA A 372 39.45 -27.34 1.04
CA ALA A 372 38.24 -26.51 1.07
C ALA A 372 37.09 -27.19 0.33
N ALA A 373 37.34 -27.89 -0.76
CA ALA A 373 36.34 -28.72 -1.45
C ALA A 373 35.84 -29.89 -0.55
N ALA A 374 36.74 -30.52 0.23
CA ALA A 374 36.37 -31.58 1.16
C ALA A 374 35.54 -31.08 2.37
N ASP A 375 35.84 -29.88 2.85
CA ASP A 375 35.12 -29.25 3.97
C ASP A 375 33.92 -28.37 3.52
N SER A 376 33.62 -28.35 2.22
CA SER A 376 32.58 -27.50 1.63
C SER A 376 31.17 -27.70 2.22
N SER A 377 30.84 -28.93 2.65
CA SER A 377 29.56 -29.23 3.31
C SER A 377 29.44 -28.52 4.64
N THR A 378 30.49 -28.47 5.45
CA THR A 378 30.48 -27.78 6.75
C THR A 378 30.36 -26.27 6.57
N ILE A 379 31.10 -25.70 5.62
CA ILE A 379 31.02 -24.26 5.27
C ILE A 379 29.61 -23.93 4.76
N ARG A 380 29.06 -24.76 3.90
CA ARG A 380 27.72 -24.62 3.36
C ARG A 380 26.65 -24.61 4.47
N ASP A 381 26.68 -25.61 5.36
CA ASP A 381 25.66 -25.76 6.40
C ASP A 381 25.74 -24.66 7.45
N GLN A 382 26.95 -24.21 7.81
CA GLN A 382 27.15 -23.03 8.68
C GLN A 382 26.64 -21.75 7.99
N ALA A 383 26.98 -21.54 6.74
CA ALA A 383 26.54 -20.37 5.98
C ALA A 383 25.01 -20.36 5.77
N ARG A 384 24.40 -21.52 5.48
CA ARG A 384 22.94 -21.65 5.39
C ARG A 384 22.26 -21.30 6.72
N SER A 385 22.84 -21.71 7.84
CA SER A 385 22.32 -21.36 9.18
C SER A 385 22.47 -19.87 9.50
N ALA A 386 23.61 -19.29 9.15
CA ALA A 386 23.89 -17.87 9.40
C ALA A 386 23.07 -16.91 8.51
N LEU A 387 22.70 -17.35 7.30
CA LEU A 387 21.94 -16.57 6.33
C LEU A 387 20.40 -16.77 6.45
N ARG A 388 19.92 -17.35 7.55
CA ARG A 388 18.50 -17.39 7.88
C ARG A 388 18.08 -16.15 8.62
N LEU A 389 17.00 -15.53 8.14
CA LEU A 389 16.44 -14.32 8.76
C LEU A 389 14.95 -14.55 9.04
N ASP A 390 14.62 -14.82 10.29
CA ASP A 390 13.23 -14.86 10.76
C ASP A 390 12.69 -13.43 10.91
N LEU A 391 11.68 -13.12 10.13
CA LEU A 391 11.01 -11.83 10.12
C LEU A 391 9.74 -11.80 10.99
N SER A 392 9.31 -12.92 11.57
CA SER A 392 8.02 -13.06 12.26
C SER A 392 7.82 -12.02 13.36
N ALA A 393 8.81 -11.84 14.24
CA ALA A 393 8.71 -10.86 15.32
C ALA A 393 8.64 -9.40 14.80
N ARG A 394 9.39 -9.08 13.74
CA ARG A 394 9.36 -7.76 13.11
C ARG A 394 8.04 -7.49 12.42
N LEU A 395 7.51 -8.45 11.68
CA LEU A 395 6.20 -8.35 11.02
C LEU A 395 5.07 -8.18 12.05
N GLN A 396 5.15 -8.87 13.19
CA GLN A 396 4.18 -8.70 14.27
C GLN A 396 4.25 -7.29 14.89
N SER A 397 5.43 -6.74 15.09
CA SER A 397 5.59 -5.34 15.56
C SER A 397 5.03 -4.34 14.56
N VAL A 398 5.30 -4.52 13.27
CA VAL A 398 4.74 -3.69 12.19
C VAL A 398 3.22 -3.81 12.14
N LYS A 399 2.67 -5.02 12.28
CA LYS A 399 1.23 -5.25 12.34
C LYS A 399 0.58 -4.43 13.47
N GLN A 400 1.11 -4.49 14.69
CA GLN A 400 0.59 -3.76 15.84
C GLN A 400 0.63 -2.24 15.62
N LYS A 401 1.73 -1.72 15.08
CA LYS A 401 1.87 -0.31 14.77
C LYS A 401 0.87 0.14 13.69
N LEU A 402 0.77 -0.59 12.58
CA LEU A 402 -0.17 -0.27 11.50
C LEU A 402 -1.63 -0.30 11.97
N SER A 403 -2.04 -1.29 12.77
CA SER A 403 -3.41 -1.34 13.34
C SER A 403 -3.70 -0.11 14.20
N GLY A 404 -2.73 0.37 14.98
CA GLY A 404 -2.85 1.62 15.74
C GLY A 404 -3.00 2.85 14.86
N ASP A 405 -2.16 2.94 13.82
CA ASP A 405 -2.13 4.10 12.91
C ASP A 405 -3.35 4.16 11.97
N LEU A 406 -3.99 3.02 11.67
CA LEU A 406 -5.21 2.92 10.86
C LEU A 406 -6.48 3.29 11.64
N THR A 407 -6.41 3.49 12.95
CA THR A 407 -7.55 3.90 13.76
C THR A 407 -7.37 5.34 14.21
N PHE A 408 -8.10 6.25 13.61
CA PHE A 408 -8.04 7.67 13.95
C PHE A 408 -9.41 8.35 13.83
N LYS A 409 -9.56 9.49 14.52
CA LYS A 409 -10.75 10.31 14.53
C LYS A 409 -10.37 11.73 14.14
N ASN A 410 -11.18 12.35 13.29
CA ASN A 410 -11.16 13.79 13.04
C ASN A 410 -12.54 14.39 13.30
N ASP A 411 -12.71 15.69 13.07
CA ASP A 411 -13.97 16.41 13.34
C ASP A 411 -15.14 15.94 12.46
N THR A 412 -14.86 15.28 11.35
CA THR A 412 -15.85 14.89 10.35
C THR A 412 -16.12 13.38 10.30
N ALA A 413 -15.12 12.55 10.63
CA ALA A 413 -15.24 11.10 10.48
C ALA A 413 -14.34 10.31 11.44
N CYS A 414 -14.78 9.08 11.73
CA CYS A 414 -14.00 8.06 12.41
C CYS A 414 -13.53 7.03 11.39
N PHE A 415 -12.23 6.80 11.40
CA PHE A 415 -11.58 5.71 10.68
C PHE A 415 -11.28 4.59 11.65
N LYS A 416 -11.72 3.40 11.34
CA LYS A 416 -11.41 2.19 12.09
C LYS A 416 -10.87 1.15 11.11
N GLY A 417 -9.58 0.88 11.19
CA GLY A 417 -8.93 -0.17 10.44
C GLY A 417 -8.20 -1.13 11.36
N ASP A 418 -8.03 -2.35 10.92
CA ASP A 418 -7.21 -3.35 11.59
C ASP A 418 -6.47 -4.19 10.57
N VAL A 419 -5.27 -4.62 10.94
CA VAL A 419 -4.44 -5.49 10.10
C VAL A 419 -4.61 -6.93 10.58
N ASP A 420 -5.19 -7.77 9.74
CA ASP A 420 -5.44 -9.17 10.05
C ASP A 420 -4.15 -9.99 9.98
N LYS A 421 -3.37 -9.79 8.90
CA LYS A 421 -2.17 -10.57 8.61
C LYS A 421 -1.12 -9.74 7.88
N ILE A 422 0.16 -9.97 8.19
CA ILE A 422 1.30 -9.54 7.38
C ILE A 422 2.19 -10.76 7.13
N GLU A 423 2.55 -10.99 5.89
CA GLU A 423 3.39 -12.11 5.50
C GLU A 423 4.31 -11.76 4.34
N VAL A 424 5.46 -12.41 4.29
CA VAL A 424 6.35 -12.35 3.11
C VAL A 424 5.91 -13.43 2.13
N THR A 425 5.59 -13.03 0.90
CA THR A 425 5.06 -13.95 -0.12
C THR A 425 6.07 -14.35 -1.18
N GLY A 426 7.20 -13.66 -1.27
CA GLY A 426 8.28 -13.98 -2.19
C GLY A 426 9.50 -13.09 -2.03
N ALA A 427 10.64 -13.58 -2.46
CA ALA A 427 11.88 -12.83 -2.53
C ALA A 427 12.67 -13.22 -3.77
N TYR A 428 13.32 -12.24 -4.42
CA TYR A 428 13.99 -12.43 -5.70
C TYR A 428 15.25 -11.58 -5.78
N ALA A 429 16.31 -12.17 -6.34
CA ALA A 429 17.48 -11.42 -6.78
C ALA A 429 17.15 -10.73 -8.12
N HIS A 430 17.53 -9.47 -8.28
CA HIS A 430 17.28 -8.74 -9.52
C HIS A 430 18.26 -7.58 -9.71
N GLY A 431 19.12 -7.67 -10.69
CA GLY A 431 20.04 -6.61 -11.11
C GLY A 431 20.84 -6.01 -9.95
N THR A 432 20.46 -4.84 -9.46
CA THR A 432 21.16 -4.10 -8.41
C THR A 432 20.50 -4.19 -7.02
N TYR A 433 19.41 -4.96 -6.87
CA TYR A 433 18.66 -5.05 -5.62
C TYR A 433 18.06 -6.44 -5.38
N VAL A 434 17.75 -6.73 -4.13
CA VAL A 434 16.86 -7.81 -3.74
C VAL A 434 15.45 -7.25 -3.64
N ARG A 435 14.48 -7.94 -4.27
CA ARG A 435 13.06 -7.60 -4.17
C ARG A 435 12.34 -8.62 -3.31
N VAL A 436 11.65 -8.12 -2.29
CA VAL A 436 10.82 -8.91 -1.37
C VAL A 436 9.37 -8.43 -1.50
N TYR A 437 8.43 -9.35 -1.61
CA TYR A 437 7.00 -9.02 -1.60
C TYR A 437 6.40 -9.29 -0.23
N VAL A 438 5.75 -8.27 0.31
CA VAL A 438 5.05 -8.34 1.60
C VAL A 438 3.56 -8.16 1.34
N ALA A 439 2.75 -9.14 1.72
CA ALA A 439 1.29 -9.04 1.66
C ALA A 439 0.75 -8.59 3.02
N VAL A 440 -0.08 -7.54 2.99
CA VAL A 440 -0.79 -6.99 4.16
C VAL A 440 -2.27 -7.21 3.93
N THR A 441 -2.89 -8.07 4.72
CA THR A 441 -4.36 -8.25 4.73
C THR A 441 -4.94 -7.42 5.86
N ALA A 442 -5.95 -6.60 5.55
CA ALA A 442 -6.55 -5.65 6.48
C ALA A 442 -8.03 -5.43 6.14
N HIS A 443 -8.75 -4.79 7.06
CA HIS A 443 -10.09 -4.26 6.80
C HIS A 443 -10.18 -2.81 7.31
N ALA A 444 -11.05 -2.01 6.69
CA ALA A 444 -11.24 -0.60 7.03
C ALA A 444 -12.69 -0.18 6.92
N ASN A 445 -13.15 0.61 7.87
CA ASN A 445 -14.46 1.23 7.90
C ASN A 445 -14.33 2.72 8.20
N VAL A 446 -15.18 3.52 7.58
CA VAL A 446 -15.26 4.97 7.79
C VAL A 446 -16.71 5.33 8.16
N ARG A 447 -16.90 6.01 9.27
CA ARG A 447 -18.21 6.48 9.69
C ARG A 447 -18.20 8.00 9.89
N ALA A 448 -19.18 8.68 9.34
CA ALA A 448 -19.38 10.12 9.47
C ALA A 448 -20.82 10.41 9.96
N PRO A 449 -21.00 11.15 11.06
CA PRO A 449 -19.99 11.52 12.05
C PRO A 449 -19.58 10.33 12.92
N CYS A 450 -18.57 10.54 13.75
CA CYS A 450 -18.25 9.59 14.79
C CYS A 450 -19.44 9.37 15.72
N ALA A 451 -19.89 8.14 15.92
CA ALA A 451 -20.78 7.83 17.02
C ALA A 451 -20.06 8.10 18.34
N ASN A 452 -20.71 8.89 19.22
CA ASN A 452 -20.22 9.12 20.58
C ASN A 452 -20.31 7.85 21.41
#